data_1d5d591dc7d674ecfeb58f031a2c6e8f
#
_entry.id   1d5d591dc7d674ecfeb58f031a2c6e8f
#
_cell.length_a   1.000
_cell.length_b   1.000
_cell.length_c   1.000
_cell.angle_alpha   90.00
_cell.angle_beta   90.00
_cell.angle_gamma   90.00
#
_symmetry.space_group_name_H-M   'P 1'
#
loop_
_entity.id
_entity.type
_entity.pdbx_description
1 polymer ?
#
loop_
_entity_poly.entity_id
_entity_poly.type
_entity_poly.pdbx_seq_one_letter_code
_entity_poly.pdbx_strand_id
1 'polypeptide(L)'
;ELIPSLLSGAGIVSMDQIDTSYEGTPQRFVTDPSIMQQGFGTNEPFVYENEISQWMKPVAFQYLHELGYSIYPEPITVREADVAAQADCLTKLVPILQRSQLDFLADPERTNALIVDLVDRYQTSWTYSAGAAEFSAQAQLDDGLVFDDPTSGVFGQIDGARIAETVATFVPVLKATGSLAADAVVDPETLYTTQFIDPSITAESVLGED
;
A
#
# COMPACT_ATOMS: atom_id res chain seq x y z
N GLU A 1 0.55 8.50 -12.91
CA GLU A 1 0.24 7.88 -14.24
C GLU A 1 0.80 6.46 -14.41
N LEU A 2 1.46 5.88 -13.39
CA LEU A 2 2.01 4.52 -13.48
C LEU A 2 0.90 3.46 -13.64
N ILE A 3 -0.15 3.52 -12.82
CA ILE A 3 -1.28 2.59 -12.89
C ILE A 3 -1.99 2.64 -14.24
N PRO A 4 -2.35 3.82 -14.80
CA PRO A 4 -2.88 3.92 -16.16
C PRO A 4 -2.00 3.25 -17.21
N SER A 5 -0.69 3.48 -17.15
CA SER A 5 0.26 2.89 -18.11
C SER A 5 0.34 1.37 -17.96
N LEU A 6 0.30 0.84 -16.74
CA LEU A 6 0.27 -0.59 -16.48
C LEU A 6 -1.00 -1.24 -17.08
N LEU A 7 -2.17 -0.72 -16.73
CA LEU A 7 -3.46 -1.26 -17.17
C LEU A 7 -3.60 -1.23 -18.71
N SER A 8 -3.12 -0.14 -19.32
CA SER A 8 -3.12 -0.02 -20.79
C SER A 8 -2.08 -0.95 -21.42
N GLY A 9 -0.89 -1.07 -20.84
CA GLY A 9 0.14 -1.98 -21.32
C GLY A 9 -0.26 -3.46 -21.21
N ALA A 10 -1.05 -3.81 -20.22
CA ALA A 10 -1.64 -5.13 -20.03
C ALA A 10 -2.87 -5.39 -20.95
N GLY A 11 -3.31 -4.40 -21.71
CA GLY A 11 -4.48 -4.51 -22.58
C GLY A 11 -5.82 -4.60 -21.85
N ILE A 12 -5.87 -4.20 -20.58
CA ILE A 12 -7.10 -4.21 -19.76
C ILE A 12 -8.00 -3.05 -20.14
N VAL A 13 -7.42 -1.85 -20.32
CA VAL A 13 -8.11 -0.65 -20.79
C VAL A 13 -7.21 0.10 -21.78
N SER A 14 -7.81 0.92 -22.65
CA SER A 14 -7.04 1.86 -23.47
C SER A 14 -6.89 3.21 -22.77
N MET A 15 -5.85 3.98 -23.08
CA MET A 15 -5.58 5.26 -22.41
C MET A 15 -6.71 6.28 -22.55
N ASP A 16 -7.50 6.23 -23.63
CA ASP A 16 -8.67 7.09 -23.84
C ASP A 16 -9.88 6.73 -22.96
N GLN A 17 -9.88 5.55 -22.34
CA GLN A 17 -10.89 5.14 -21.38
C GLN A 17 -10.55 5.57 -19.95
N ILE A 18 -9.34 6.07 -19.71
CA ILE A 18 -8.86 6.43 -18.37
C ILE A 18 -9.13 7.91 -18.11
N ASP A 19 -9.90 8.18 -17.07
CA ASP A 19 -10.16 9.53 -16.58
C ASP A 19 -9.38 9.77 -15.27
N THR A 20 -8.38 10.63 -15.34
CA THR A 20 -7.52 10.98 -14.20
C THR A 20 -8.06 12.16 -13.39
N SER A 21 -9.24 12.69 -13.71
CA SER A 21 -9.89 13.77 -12.98
C SER A 21 -10.67 13.30 -11.74
N TYR A 22 -10.53 12.03 -11.38
CA TYR A 22 -11.16 11.45 -10.18
C TYR A 22 -10.66 12.10 -8.89
N GLU A 23 -11.60 12.55 -8.07
CA GLU A 23 -11.34 13.29 -6.85
C GLU A 23 -11.48 12.45 -5.55
N GLY A 24 -11.48 11.13 -5.65
CA GLY A 24 -11.59 10.23 -4.49
C GLY A 24 -13.00 10.10 -3.91
N THR A 25 -14.05 10.46 -4.67
CA THR A 25 -15.43 10.41 -4.19
C THR A 25 -16.24 9.28 -4.83
N PRO A 26 -17.20 8.65 -4.13
CA PRO A 26 -17.97 7.53 -4.65
C PRO A 26 -19.05 7.92 -5.68
N GLN A 27 -19.34 9.22 -5.86
CA GLN A 27 -20.50 9.70 -6.62
C GLN A 27 -20.52 9.23 -8.07
N ARG A 28 -19.35 9.20 -8.72
CA ARG A 28 -19.28 8.79 -10.13
C ARG A 28 -19.65 7.32 -10.30
N PHE A 29 -19.05 6.44 -9.48
CA PHE A 29 -19.33 5.01 -9.52
C PHE A 29 -20.78 4.70 -9.12
N VAL A 30 -21.33 5.37 -8.10
CA VAL A 30 -22.73 5.22 -7.70
C VAL A 30 -23.69 5.63 -8.78
N THR A 31 -23.37 6.69 -9.54
CA THR A 31 -24.19 7.21 -10.63
C THR A 31 -24.10 6.34 -11.89
N ASP A 32 -22.90 5.83 -12.18
CA ASP A 32 -22.63 4.96 -13.32
C ASP A 32 -21.77 3.75 -12.90
N PRO A 33 -22.39 2.66 -12.47
CA PRO A 33 -21.67 1.47 -12.01
C PRO A 33 -21.05 0.63 -13.15
N SER A 34 -21.10 1.10 -14.38
CA SER A 34 -20.37 0.49 -15.52
C SER A 34 -18.90 0.89 -15.56
N ILE A 35 -18.49 1.90 -14.80
CA ILE A 35 -17.10 2.34 -14.70
C ILE A 35 -16.34 1.50 -13.66
N MET A 36 -15.01 1.47 -13.79
CA MET A 36 -14.10 1.03 -12.76
C MET A 36 -13.53 2.25 -12.03
N GLN A 37 -13.39 2.15 -10.72
CA GLN A 37 -12.83 3.19 -9.88
C GLN A 37 -11.64 2.64 -9.09
N GLN A 38 -10.57 3.42 -9.01
CA GLN A 38 -9.47 3.11 -8.11
C GLN A 38 -9.90 3.33 -6.66
N GLY A 39 -9.47 2.46 -5.77
CA GLY A 39 -9.72 2.53 -4.33
C GLY A 39 -8.75 1.65 -3.56
N PHE A 40 -8.96 1.54 -2.27
CA PHE A 40 -8.21 0.69 -1.36
C PHE A 40 -9.07 -0.51 -0.95
N GLY A 41 -8.63 -1.74 -1.23
CA GLY A 41 -9.35 -2.96 -0.86
C GLY A 41 -9.63 -3.06 0.65
N THR A 42 -8.82 -2.38 1.46
CA THR A 42 -8.98 -2.30 2.91
C THR A 42 -9.95 -1.21 3.40
N ASN A 43 -10.65 -0.50 2.52
CA ASN A 43 -11.57 0.57 2.91
C ASN A 43 -12.85 0.59 2.07
N GLU A 44 -12.74 0.82 0.75
CA GLU A 44 -13.90 1.04 -0.11
C GLU A 44 -14.92 -0.11 -0.11
N PRO A 45 -14.56 -1.40 -0.07
CA PRO A 45 -15.57 -2.47 0.01
C PRO A 45 -16.52 -2.30 1.19
N PHE A 46 -15.99 -2.00 2.38
CA PHE A 46 -16.80 -1.73 3.57
C PHE A 46 -17.66 -0.47 3.41
N VAL A 47 -17.05 0.62 2.96
CA VAL A 47 -17.71 1.94 2.82
C VAL A 47 -18.88 1.85 1.84
N TYR A 48 -18.70 1.21 0.69
CA TYR A 48 -19.77 1.03 -0.28
C TYR A 48 -20.90 0.17 0.28
N GLU A 49 -20.59 -0.90 0.97
CA GLU A 49 -21.60 -1.83 1.49
C GLU A 49 -22.38 -1.26 2.67
N ASN A 50 -21.75 -0.45 3.53
CA ASN A 50 -22.30 -0.09 4.82
C ASN A 50 -22.58 1.41 5.01
N GLU A 51 -21.93 2.30 4.25
CA GLU A 51 -21.97 3.74 4.54
C GLU A 51 -22.47 4.60 3.38
N ILE A 52 -22.35 4.15 2.13
CA ILE A 52 -22.89 4.89 0.98
C ILE A 52 -24.38 4.58 0.82
N SER A 53 -25.21 5.44 1.39
CA SER A 53 -26.67 5.26 1.45
C SER A 53 -27.34 5.03 0.07
N GLN A 54 -26.73 5.49 -1.01
CA GLN A 54 -27.19 5.31 -2.38
C GLN A 54 -26.75 3.96 -2.99
N TRP A 55 -25.90 3.19 -2.28
CA TRP A 55 -25.40 1.91 -2.78
C TRP A 55 -25.77 0.74 -1.86
N MET A 56 -25.24 0.69 -0.64
CA MET A 56 -25.59 -0.28 0.43
C MET A 56 -25.56 -1.75 -0.01
N LYS A 57 -24.53 -2.14 -0.76
CA LYS A 57 -24.32 -3.51 -1.23
C LYS A 57 -22.84 -3.74 -1.55
N PRO A 58 -22.37 -5.01 -1.63
CA PRO A 58 -20.99 -5.32 -1.99
C PRO A 58 -20.58 -4.76 -3.35
N VAL A 59 -19.31 -4.48 -3.50
CA VAL A 59 -18.62 -4.20 -4.76
C VAL A 59 -17.67 -5.32 -5.10
N ALA A 60 -17.48 -5.60 -6.39
CA ALA A 60 -16.38 -6.45 -6.85
C ALA A 60 -15.13 -5.60 -7.00
N PHE A 61 -14.00 -6.11 -6.58
CA PHE A 61 -12.71 -5.45 -6.74
C PHE A 61 -11.61 -6.46 -7.06
N GLN A 62 -10.46 -5.97 -7.51
CA GLN A 62 -9.26 -6.75 -7.73
C GLN A 62 -8.05 -5.95 -7.31
N TYR A 63 -7.12 -6.60 -6.63
CA TYR A 63 -5.87 -5.97 -6.24
C TYR A 63 -4.95 -5.77 -7.44
N LEU A 64 -4.29 -4.60 -7.50
CA LEU A 64 -3.38 -4.27 -8.60
C LEU A 64 -2.14 -5.17 -8.64
N HIS A 65 -1.71 -5.73 -7.50
CA HIS A 65 -0.59 -6.67 -7.49
C HIS A 65 -0.88 -7.96 -8.26
N GLU A 66 -2.14 -8.41 -8.31
CA GLU A 66 -2.58 -9.56 -9.13
C GLU A 66 -2.49 -9.28 -10.64
N LEU A 67 -2.43 -8.00 -11.01
CA LEU A 67 -2.25 -7.52 -12.38
C LEU A 67 -0.80 -7.14 -12.70
N GLY A 68 0.15 -7.49 -11.84
CA GLY A 68 1.57 -7.21 -12.02
C GLY A 68 2.05 -5.88 -11.43
N TYR A 69 1.22 -5.15 -10.70
CA TYR A 69 1.64 -3.94 -9.96
C TYR A 69 2.19 -4.33 -8.58
N SER A 70 3.24 -5.14 -8.56
CA SER A 70 3.83 -5.69 -7.34
C SER A 70 4.86 -4.74 -6.75
N ILE A 71 4.41 -3.70 -6.05
CA ILE A 71 5.30 -2.73 -5.38
C ILE A 71 5.26 -2.91 -3.86
N TYR A 72 6.24 -2.31 -3.17
CA TYR A 72 6.13 -1.98 -1.75
C TYR A 72 5.50 -0.60 -1.65
N PRO A 73 4.22 -0.47 -1.27
CA PRO A 73 3.57 0.82 -1.24
C PRO A 73 4.02 1.69 -0.09
N GLU A 74 4.24 2.32 0.54
CA GLU A 74 4.64 3.11 1.71
C GLU A 74 5.95 2.61 2.40
N PRO A 75 7.06 2.38 1.67
CA PRO A 75 8.30 1.95 2.31
C PRO A 75 8.88 3.08 3.16
N ILE A 76 9.53 2.73 4.27
CA ILE A 76 10.31 3.69 5.06
C ILE A 76 11.54 4.09 4.24
N THR A 77 11.66 5.36 3.93
CA THR A 77 12.73 5.87 3.05
C THR A 77 13.61 6.91 3.74
N VAL A 78 14.90 6.84 3.46
CA VAL A 78 15.90 7.83 3.83
C VAL A 78 16.79 8.12 2.62
N ARG A 79 17.45 9.27 2.62
CA ARG A 79 18.44 9.55 1.56
C ARG A 79 19.63 8.60 1.73
N GLU A 80 20.25 8.18 0.63
CA GLU A 80 21.41 7.29 0.65
C GLU A 80 22.49 7.77 1.61
N ALA A 81 22.84 9.06 1.57
CA ALA A 81 23.84 9.66 2.46
C ALA A 81 23.48 9.57 3.96
N ASP A 82 22.19 9.46 4.28
CA ASP A 82 21.71 9.40 5.66
C ASP A 82 21.74 7.97 6.22
N VAL A 83 21.85 6.95 5.38
CA VAL A 83 21.92 5.55 5.81
C VAL A 83 23.07 5.33 6.79
N ALA A 84 24.27 5.73 6.42
CA ALA A 84 25.45 5.63 7.29
C ALA A 84 25.43 6.68 8.41
N ALA A 85 25.04 7.92 8.11
CA ALA A 85 25.04 9.01 9.06
C ALA A 85 24.03 8.82 10.21
N GLN A 86 22.93 8.11 9.96
CA GLN A 86 21.88 7.86 10.94
C GLN A 86 21.80 6.38 11.36
N ALA A 87 22.83 5.58 11.13
CA ALA A 87 22.82 4.13 11.38
C ALA A 87 22.41 3.79 12.82
N ASP A 88 22.90 4.52 13.82
CA ASP A 88 22.55 4.31 15.23
C ASP A 88 21.04 4.56 15.53
N CYS A 89 20.45 5.51 14.84
CA CYS A 89 19.02 5.79 14.92
C CYS A 89 18.22 4.70 14.20
N LEU A 90 18.59 4.37 12.97
CA LEU A 90 17.89 3.39 12.14
C LEU A 90 17.89 2.00 12.75
N THR A 91 19.03 1.58 13.35
CA THR A 91 19.14 0.31 14.10
C THR A 91 18.12 0.19 15.25
N LYS A 92 17.69 1.31 15.83
CA LYS A 92 16.67 1.34 16.88
C LYS A 92 15.28 1.53 16.34
N LEU A 93 15.13 2.37 15.31
CA LEU A 93 13.83 2.75 14.78
C LEU A 93 13.19 1.63 13.96
N VAL A 94 13.95 0.98 13.08
CA VAL A 94 13.38 -0.02 12.16
C VAL A 94 12.73 -1.19 12.90
N PRO A 95 13.36 -1.81 13.92
CA PRO A 95 12.69 -2.84 14.71
C PRO A 95 11.42 -2.36 15.44
N ILE A 96 11.40 -1.10 15.89
CA ILE A 96 10.19 -0.51 16.49
C ILE A 96 9.07 -0.43 15.45
N LEU A 97 9.38 -0.03 14.23
CA LEU A 97 8.39 0.05 13.15
C LEU A 97 7.89 -1.33 12.72
N GLN A 98 8.79 -2.32 12.57
CA GLN A 98 8.39 -3.71 12.34
C GLN A 98 7.41 -4.18 13.41
N ARG A 99 7.76 -4.01 14.68
CA ARG A 99 6.94 -4.44 15.80
C ARG A 99 5.62 -3.70 15.90
N SER A 100 5.62 -2.37 15.68
CA SER A 100 4.42 -1.55 15.82
C SER A 100 3.33 -1.88 14.82
N GLN A 101 3.69 -2.30 13.60
CA GLN A 101 2.72 -2.75 12.60
C GLN A 101 2.02 -4.03 13.04
N LEU A 102 2.77 -4.99 13.55
CA LEU A 102 2.22 -6.25 14.04
C LEU A 102 1.41 -6.07 15.33
N ASP A 103 1.92 -5.27 16.29
CA ASP A 103 1.19 -4.95 17.52
C ASP A 103 -0.15 -4.23 17.21
N PHE A 104 -0.17 -3.37 16.19
CA PHE A 104 -1.41 -2.75 15.73
C PHE A 104 -2.43 -3.79 15.24
N LEU A 105 -1.99 -4.74 14.43
CA LEU A 105 -2.89 -5.78 13.89
C LEU A 105 -3.32 -6.79 14.96
N ALA A 106 -2.49 -7.04 15.97
CA ALA A 106 -2.83 -7.89 17.10
C ALA A 106 -3.91 -7.27 18.02
N ASP A 107 -3.89 -5.94 18.19
CA ASP A 107 -4.85 -5.20 19.02
C ASP A 107 -5.10 -3.80 18.43
N PRO A 108 -5.95 -3.68 17.38
CA PRO A 108 -6.15 -2.45 16.66
C PRO A 108 -7.06 -1.44 17.36
N GLU A 109 -7.86 -1.84 18.36
CA GLU A 109 -8.97 -1.05 18.90
C GLU A 109 -8.53 0.35 19.35
N ARG A 110 -7.49 0.42 20.18
CA ARG A 110 -6.99 1.71 20.71
C ARG A 110 -6.45 2.62 19.61
N THR A 111 -5.72 2.06 18.65
CA THR A 111 -5.13 2.84 17.55
C THR A 111 -6.22 3.30 16.58
N ASN A 112 -7.19 2.44 16.26
CA ASN A 112 -8.33 2.78 15.44
C ASN A 112 -9.15 3.92 16.05
N ALA A 113 -9.45 3.86 17.36
CA ALA A 113 -10.15 4.93 18.06
C ALA A 113 -9.39 6.27 17.99
N LEU A 114 -8.06 6.24 18.12
CA LEU A 114 -7.23 7.43 17.97
C LEU A 114 -7.25 7.98 16.54
N ILE A 115 -7.16 7.13 15.52
CA ILE A 115 -7.20 7.56 14.11
C ILE A 115 -8.55 8.21 13.80
N VAL A 116 -9.66 7.60 14.20
CA VAL A 116 -11.02 8.13 14.00
C VAL A 116 -11.17 9.51 14.68
N ASP A 117 -10.73 9.65 15.95
CA ASP A 117 -10.73 10.95 16.66
C ASP A 117 -9.90 12.02 15.94
N LEU A 118 -8.72 11.65 15.43
CA LEU A 118 -7.86 12.57 14.72
C LEU A 118 -8.46 13.02 13.38
N VAL A 119 -9.03 12.08 12.61
CA VAL A 119 -9.71 12.39 11.34
C VAL A 119 -10.87 13.36 11.59
N ASP A 120 -11.69 13.10 12.59
CA ASP A 120 -12.81 13.97 12.96
C ASP A 120 -12.33 15.33 13.46
N ARG A 121 -11.30 15.38 14.28
CA ARG A 121 -10.73 16.61 14.85
C ARG A 121 -10.11 17.53 13.80
N TYR A 122 -9.37 16.96 12.85
CA TYR A 122 -8.68 17.77 11.83
C TYR A 122 -9.56 18.20 10.68
N GLN A 123 -10.78 17.65 10.55
CA GLN A 123 -11.77 18.06 9.55
C GLN A 123 -11.17 18.10 8.13
N THR A 124 -10.33 17.14 7.78
CA THR A 124 -9.87 16.97 6.40
C THR A 124 -11.05 16.49 5.55
N SER A 125 -10.96 16.58 4.24
CA SER A 125 -12.03 16.10 3.34
C SER A 125 -12.28 14.60 3.40
N TRP A 126 -11.50 13.87 4.18
CA TRP A 126 -11.61 12.43 4.40
C TRP A 126 -12.47 12.13 5.62
N THR A 127 -13.29 11.08 5.53
CA THR A 127 -14.09 10.54 6.64
C THR A 127 -13.65 9.11 6.91
N TYR A 128 -13.58 8.73 8.18
CA TYR A 128 -13.16 7.39 8.57
C TYR A 128 -13.94 6.94 9.80
N SER A 129 -14.81 5.97 9.61
CA SER A 129 -15.66 5.45 10.69
C SER A 129 -14.93 4.38 11.52
N ALA A 130 -15.45 4.09 12.69
CA ALA A 130 -14.95 2.99 13.51
C ALA A 130 -15.09 1.62 12.79
N GLY A 131 -16.20 1.43 12.04
CA GLY A 131 -16.40 0.21 11.26
C GLY A 131 -15.43 0.08 10.10
N ALA A 132 -15.14 1.17 9.39
CA ALA A 132 -14.12 1.18 8.34
C ALA A 132 -12.72 0.89 8.91
N ALA A 133 -12.40 1.42 10.09
CA ALA A 133 -11.14 1.19 10.77
C ALA A 133 -10.95 -0.27 11.20
N GLU A 134 -12.00 -0.88 11.77
CA GLU A 134 -12.01 -2.29 12.14
C GLU A 134 -11.87 -3.19 10.90
N PHE A 135 -12.66 -2.94 9.86
CA PHE A 135 -12.56 -3.65 8.59
C PHE A 135 -11.17 -3.53 7.98
N SER A 136 -10.57 -2.34 8.00
CA SER A 136 -9.24 -2.12 7.43
C SER A 136 -8.14 -2.94 8.12
N ALA A 137 -8.18 -3.05 9.44
CA ALA A 137 -7.23 -3.88 10.18
C ALA A 137 -7.41 -5.36 9.85
N GLN A 138 -8.66 -5.84 9.82
CA GLN A 138 -8.97 -7.24 9.52
C GLN A 138 -8.62 -7.61 8.07
N ALA A 139 -8.97 -6.77 7.11
CA ALA A 139 -8.69 -7.02 5.69
C ALA A 139 -7.18 -7.12 5.39
N GLN A 140 -6.31 -6.43 6.14
CA GLN A 140 -4.86 -6.57 5.99
C GLN A 140 -4.39 -8.00 6.29
N LEU A 141 -5.05 -8.69 7.21
CA LEU A 141 -4.76 -10.09 7.56
C LEU A 141 -5.45 -11.05 6.59
N ASP A 142 -6.77 -10.91 6.41
CA ASP A 142 -7.59 -11.83 5.63
C ASP A 142 -7.16 -11.89 4.15
N ASP A 143 -6.74 -10.76 3.59
CA ASP A 143 -6.30 -10.67 2.20
C ASP A 143 -4.78 -10.89 2.04
N GLY A 144 -4.09 -11.22 3.14
CA GLY A 144 -2.65 -11.49 3.11
C GLY A 144 -1.82 -10.29 2.65
N LEU A 145 -2.20 -9.07 3.04
CA LEU A 145 -1.48 -7.85 2.67
C LEU A 145 -0.30 -7.56 3.61
N VAL A 146 -0.37 -8.09 4.83
CA VAL A 146 0.68 -8.01 5.84
C VAL A 146 1.10 -9.42 6.21
N PHE A 147 2.33 -9.78 5.87
CA PHE A 147 2.88 -11.12 6.05
C PHE A 147 4.41 -11.09 6.14
N ASP A 148 4.98 -12.18 6.63
CA ASP A 148 6.42 -12.40 6.60
C ASP A 148 6.90 -12.67 5.16
N ASP A 149 8.08 -12.18 4.83
CA ASP A 149 8.69 -12.50 3.53
C ASP A 149 8.79 -14.03 3.36
N PRO A 150 8.21 -14.60 2.29
CA PRO A 150 8.09 -16.04 2.14
C PRO A 150 9.43 -16.76 1.98
N THR A 151 10.50 -16.03 1.66
CA THR A 151 11.84 -16.61 1.47
C THR A 151 12.64 -16.61 2.76
N SER A 152 12.60 -15.51 3.52
CA SER A 152 13.37 -15.34 4.75
C SER A 152 12.59 -15.67 6.02
N GLY A 153 11.25 -15.64 5.98
CA GLY A 153 10.38 -15.76 7.14
C GLY A 153 10.44 -14.54 8.08
N VAL A 154 10.91 -13.39 7.59
CA VAL A 154 11.12 -12.19 8.41
C VAL A 154 10.13 -11.10 8.00
N PHE A 155 9.48 -10.47 8.99
CA PHE A 155 8.58 -9.36 8.73
C PHE A 155 9.35 -8.10 8.33
N GLY A 156 8.89 -7.42 7.28
CA GLY A 156 9.51 -6.19 6.79
C GLY A 156 10.75 -6.39 5.92
N GLN A 157 11.13 -7.64 5.62
CA GLN A 157 12.19 -7.95 4.67
C GLN A 157 11.81 -7.45 3.28
N ILE A 158 12.78 -6.86 2.58
CA ILE A 158 12.63 -6.45 1.18
C ILE A 158 13.20 -7.54 0.28
N ASP A 159 12.39 -8.02 -0.65
CA ASP A 159 12.80 -8.95 -1.71
C ASP A 159 13.44 -8.17 -2.87
N GLY A 160 14.73 -8.38 -3.09
CA GLY A 160 15.49 -7.75 -4.18
C GLY A 160 14.97 -8.11 -5.57
N ALA A 161 14.43 -9.30 -5.77
CA ALA A 161 13.84 -9.70 -7.06
C ALA A 161 12.57 -8.86 -7.35
N ARG A 162 11.75 -8.62 -6.34
CA ARG A 162 10.58 -7.74 -6.45
C ARG A 162 10.97 -6.28 -6.74
N ILE A 163 12.05 -5.78 -6.14
CA ILE A 163 12.58 -4.45 -6.48
C ILE A 163 13.08 -4.42 -7.92
N ALA A 164 13.82 -5.44 -8.37
CA ALA A 164 14.30 -5.52 -9.75
C ALA A 164 13.15 -5.53 -10.77
N GLU A 165 12.07 -6.28 -10.50
CA GLU A 165 10.86 -6.31 -11.32
C GLU A 165 10.15 -4.94 -11.33
N THR A 166 10.05 -4.29 -10.18
CA THR A 166 9.50 -2.93 -10.07
C THR A 166 10.31 -1.95 -10.92
N VAL A 167 11.62 -1.99 -10.85
CA VAL A 167 12.51 -1.15 -11.69
C VAL A 167 12.32 -1.44 -13.17
N ALA A 168 12.30 -2.72 -13.57
CA ALA A 168 12.10 -3.13 -14.96
C ALA A 168 10.75 -2.65 -15.53
N THR A 169 9.72 -2.66 -14.70
CA THR A 169 8.36 -2.24 -15.09
C THR A 169 8.24 -0.72 -15.18
N PHE A 170 8.75 0.02 -14.20
CA PHE A 170 8.44 1.45 -14.09
C PHE A 170 9.48 2.39 -14.69
N VAL A 171 10.77 2.04 -14.73
CA VAL A 171 11.79 2.90 -15.31
C VAL A 171 11.49 3.28 -16.76
N PRO A 172 11.05 2.37 -17.65
CA PRO A 172 10.65 2.75 -19.00
C PRO A 172 9.52 3.78 -19.03
N VAL A 173 8.50 3.65 -18.17
CA VAL A 173 7.38 4.59 -18.08
C VAL A 173 7.86 5.95 -17.58
N LEU A 174 8.68 5.99 -16.54
CA LEU A 174 9.24 7.22 -15.98
C LEU A 174 10.11 7.97 -17.00
N LYS A 175 10.87 7.24 -17.84
CA LYS A 175 11.63 7.83 -18.93
C LYS A 175 10.72 8.37 -20.04
N ALA A 176 9.70 7.63 -20.41
CA ALA A 176 8.75 8.04 -21.46
C ALA A 176 7.95 9.29 -21.05
N THR A 177 7.64 9.46 -19.78
CA THR A 177 6.95 10.64 -19.23
C THR A 177 7.89 11.81 -18.92
N GLY A 178 9.20 11.63 -19.06
CA GLY A 178 10.20 12.66 -18.71
C GLY A 178 10.41 12.85 -17.20
N SER A 179 9.84 11.98 -16.37
CA SER A 179 10.05 11.98 -14.91
C SER A 179 11.44 11.46 -14.52
N LEU A 180 12.07 10.71 -15.42
CA LEU A 180 13.44 10.22 -15.32
C LEU A 180 14.17 10.55 -16.63
N ALA A 181 15.44 10.95 -16.54
CA ALA A 181 16.26 11.22 -17.72
C ALA A 181 16.35 9.97 -18.61
N ALA A 182 16.33 10.16 -19.93
CA ALA A 182 16.29 9.04 -20.88
C ALA A 182 17.52 8.11 -20.78
N ASP A 183 18.67 8.67 -20.41
CA ASP A 183 19.94 7.97 -20.21
C ASP A 183 20.18 7.51 -18.76
N ALA A 184 19.28 7.80 -17.83
CA ALA A 184 19.43 7.37 -16.45
C ALA A 184 19.51 5.85 -16.34
N VAL A 185 20.43 5.38 -15.52
CA VAL A 185 20.55 3.97 -15.13
C VAL A 185 20.13 3.85 -13.68
N VAL A 186 19.17 2.98 -13.41
CA VAL A 186 18.70 2.68 -12.05
C VAL A 186 19.15 1.27 -11.72
N ASP A 187 20.02 1.14 -10.73
CA ASP A 187 20.45 -0.15 -10.21
C ASP A 187 19.51 -0.54 -9.05
N PRO A 188 18.73 -1.62 -9.18
CA PRO A 188 17.82 -2.08 -8.14
C PRO A 188 18.47 -2.30 -6.79
N GLU A 189 19.71 -2.78 -6.75
CA GLU A 189 20.44 -3.11 -5.53
C GLU A 189 20.79 -1.86 -4.70
N THR A 190 20.74 -0.67 -5.30
CA THR A 190 21.01 0.60 -4.59
C THR A 190 19.77 1.23 -3.98
N LEU A 191 18.58 0.69 -4.26
CA LEU A 191 17.32 1.30 -3.84
C LEU A 191 16.86 0.86 -2.45
N TYR A 192 17.44 -0.17 -1.88
CA TYR A 192 17.01 -0.70 -0.59
C TYR A 192 18.19 -1.17 0.26
N THR A 193 17.91 -1.38 1.54
CA THR A 193 18.81 -2.05 2.47
C THR A 193 18.00 -2.78 3.54
N THR A 194 18.48 -3.93 3.96
CA THR A 194 17.87 -4.75 5.01
C THR A 194 18.72 -4.78 6.29
N GLN A 195 19.79 -3.99 6.36
CA GLN A 195 20.78 -4.04 7.44
C GLN A 195 20.25 -3.64 8.82
N PHE A 196 19.09 -2.98 8.89
CA PHE A 196 18.49 -2.51 10.15
C PHE A 196 17.29 -3.35 10.60
N ILE A 197 16.91 -4.37 9.83
CA ILE A 197 15.80 -5.26 10.15
C ILE A 197 16.21 -6.17 11.31
N ASP A 198 15.31 -6.36 12.28
CA ASP A 198 15.44 -7.37 13.31
C ASP A 198 14.83 -8.70 12.79
N PRO A 199 15.65 -9.72 12.52
CA PRO A 199 15.17 -10.97 11.97
C PRO A 199 14.37 -11.83 12.96
N SER A 200 14.31 -11.45 14.22
CA SER A 200 13.50 -12.14 15.24
C SER A 200 12.04 -11.68 15.25
N ILE A 201 11.71 -10.60 14.53
CA ILE A 201 10.35 -10.08 14.44
C ILE A 201 9.67 -10.72 13.24
N THR A 202 8.66 -11.54 13.51
CA THR A 202 7.84 -12.26 12.53
C THR A 202 6.37 -12.07 12.85
N ALA A 203 5.50 -12.21 11.87
CA ALA A 203 4.06 -12.16 12.07
C ALA A 203 3.63 -13.25 13.08
N GLU A 204 4.11 -14.48 12.90
CA GLU A 204 3.88 -15.59 13.85
C GLU A 204 4.27 -15.21 15.29
N SER A 205 5.42 -14.54 15.48
CA SER A 205 5.91 -14.18 16.82
C SER A 205 5.03 -13.18 17.57
N VAL A 206 4.16 -12.45 16.87
CA VAL A 206 3.33 -11.37 17.43
C VAL A 206 1.85 -11.69 17.33
N LEU A 207 1.39 -12.17 16.16
CA LEU A 207 -0.03 -12.46 15.89
C LEU A 207 -0.42 -13.86 16.38
N GLY A 208 0.54 -14.75 16.58
CA GLY A 208 0.31 -16.14 16.95
C GLY A 208 0.09 -17.06 15.72
N GLU A 209 0.04 -18.36 15.96
CA GLU A 209 -0.38 -19.34 14.95
C GLU A 209 -1.92 -19.33 14.83
N ASP A 210 -2.45 -19.25 13.61
CA ASP A 210 -3.86 -19.49 13.30
C ASP A 210 -4.23 -20.99 13.43
#